data_2465469f706fe2c5d8a96fd922ff1a6b
#
_entry.id   2465469f706fe2c5d8a96fd922ff1a6b
#
_cell.length_a   1.000
_cell.length_b   1.000
_cell.length_c   1.000
_cell.angle_alpha   90.00
_cell.angle_beta   90.00
_cell.angle_gamma   90.00
#
_symmetry.space_group_name_H-M   'P 1'
#
loop_
_entity.id
_entity.type
_entity.pdbx_description
1 polymer ?
#
loop_
_entity_poly.entity_id
_entity_poly.type
_entity_poly.pdbx_seq_one_letter_code
_entity_poly.pdbx_strand_id
1 'polypeptide(L)'
;MNSRIMILMLTGLLCVPAGAVEIEGVKLADTATVAGRDLVLNGAGLRKRLLFDVYVASLYLPAKISAAAAVLAAEPRRVEIHMLRKVGADDFLEALKNGIEANASQTERDAIQPQMSELAKVITAIGKTKEGDTITVDFVGGSTLVTFNGLEKTRIAGEQFNRALLNAWLGDHPVQSDLKKAMLGG
;
A
#
# COMPACT_ATOMS: atom_id res chain seq x y z
N MET A 1 -32.80 46.49 41.55
CA MET A 1 -31.58 46.52 40.69
C MET A 1 -31.08 45.09 40.59
N ASN A 2 -31.55 44.31 39.56
CA ASN A 2 -31.28 42.87 39.44
C ASN A 2 -30.12 42.68 38.44
N SER A 3 -28.97 42.30 39.00
CA SER A 3 -27.80 41.95 38.19
C SER A 3 -27.92 40.50 37.71
N ARG A 4 -28.14 40.25 36.42
CA ARG A 4 -28.12 38.92 35.81
C ARG A 4 -26.68 38.57 35.42
N ILE A 5 -26.10 37.62 36.15
CA ILE A 5 -24.82 37.01 35.83
C ILE A 5 -25.08 36.00 34.71
N MET A 6 -24.55 36.28 33.50
CA MET A 6 -24.57 35.39 32.36
C MET A 6 -23.34 34.49 32.42
N ILE A 7 -23.51 33.25 32.81
CA ILE A 7 -22.44 32.23 32.79
C ILE A 7 -22.25 31.73 31.36
N LEU A 8 -21.14 32.11 30.74
CA LEU A 8 -20.73 31.62 29.43
C LEU A 8 -20.10 30.24 29.60
N MET A 9 -20.83 29.16 29.24
CA MET A 9 -20.26 27.83 29.19
C MET A 9 -19.38 27.72 27.93
N LEU A 10 -18.07 27.72 28.15
CA LEU A 10 -17.06 27.46 27.12
C LEU A 10 -16.95 25.94 26.95
N THR A 11 -17.66 25.38 25.99
CA THR A 11 -17.52 23.96 25.58
C THR A 11 -16.19 23.77 24.86
N GLY A 12 -15.16 23.34 25.60
CA GLY A 12 -13.88 22.95 25.02
C GLY A 12 -14.06 21.68 24.16
N LEU A 13 -13.87 21.79 22.85
CA LEU A 13 -13.78 20.66 21.94
C LEU A 13 -12.46 19.93 22.25
N LEU A 14 -12.53 18.81 22.96
CA LEU A 14 -11.39 17.88 23.14
C LEU A 14 -11.09 17.26 21.79
N CYS A 15 -10.10 17.79 21.09
CA CYS A 15 -9.51 17.14 19.91
C CYS A 15 -8.71 15.93 20.43
N VAL A 16 -9.30 14.73 20.38
CA VAL A 16 -8.59 13.48 20.66
C VAL A 16 -7.60 13.30 19.51
N PRO A 17 -6.28 13.25 19.74
CA PRO A 17 -5.34 12.93 18.67
C PRO A 17 -5.67 11.51 18.19
N ALA A 18 -6.03 11.36 16.92
CA ALA A 18 -6.08 10.05 16.28
C ALA A 18 -4.67 9.45 16.39
N GLY A 19 -4.54 8.36 17.15
CA GLY A 19 -3.25 7.73 17.39
C GLY A 19 -2.74 7.15 16.06
N ALA A 20 -1.67 7.72 15.52
CA ALA A 20 -1.01 7.18 14.33
C ALA A 20 -0.64 5.72 14.59
N VAL A 21 -1.02 4.82 13.69
CA VAL A 21 -0.61 3.41 13.74
C VAL A 21 0.90 3.35 13.56
N GLU A 22 1.60 2.66 14.46
CA GLU A 22 3.05 2.48 14.39
C GLU A 22 3.38 0.98 14.34
N ILE A 23 4.21 0.57 13.37
CA ILE A 23 4.67 -0.81 13.19
C ILE A 23 6.18 -0.77 12.96
N GLU A 24 6.96 -1.46 13.79
CA GLU A 24 8.43 -1.53 13.70
C GLU A 24 9.08 -0.13 13.55
N GLY A 25 8.60 0.85 14.32
CA GLY A 25 9.09 2.24 14.28
C GLY A 25 8.60 3.07 13.09
N VAL A 26 7.82 2.48 12.17
CA VAL A 26 7.22 3.21 11.04
C VAL A 26 5.88 3.79 11.48
N LYS A 27 5.77 5.11 11.47
CA LYS A 27 4.51 5.83 11.71
C LYS A 27 3.73 5.94 10.40
N LEU A 28 2.53 5.39 10.39
CA LEU A 28 1.65 5.38 9.23
C LEU A 28 0.63 6.51 9.35
N ALA A 29 0.42 7.23 8.25
CA ALA A 29 -0.63 8.25 8.19
C ALA A 29 -2.02 7.59 8.19
N ASP A 30 -3.00 8.19 8.87
CA ASP A 30 -4.38 7.70 8.89
C ASP A 30 -5.06 7.84 7.52
N THR A 31 -4.59 8.78 6.70
CA THR A 31 -5.12 9.09 5.36
C THR A 31 -4.02 9.27 4.33
N ALA A 32 -4.36 9.10 3.06
CA ALA A 32 -3.50 9.40 1.92
C ALA A 32 -4.35 10.02 0.80
N THR A 33 -3.79 10.95 0.02
CA THR A 33 -4.48 11.51 -1.14
C THR A 33 -3.95 10.86 -2.41
N VAL A 34 -4.84 10.31 -3.24
CA VAL A 34 -4.53 9.67 -4.53
C VAL A 34 -5.44 10.24 -5.60
N ALA A 35 -4.87 10.82 -6.65
CA ALA A 35 -5.62 11.47 -7.74
C ALA A 35 -6.69 12.45 -7.26
N GLY A 36 -6.40 13.24 -6.22
CA GLY A 36 -7.30 14.23 -5.64
C GLY A 36 -8.43 13.65 -4.77
N ARG A 37 -8.39 12.36 -4.45
CA ARG A 37 -9.34 11.69 -3.54
C ARG A 37 -8.63 11.27 -2.25
N ASP A 38 -9.28 11.56 -1.13
CA ASP A 38 -8.77 11.12 0.17
C ASP A 38 -9.14 9.65 0.41
N LEU A 39 -8.13 8.89 0.81
CA LEU A 39 -8.22 7.49 1.19
C LEU A 39 -7.94 7.35 2.68
N VAL A 40 -8.55 6.37 3.32
CA VAL A 40 -8.28 6.03 4.70
C VAL A 40 -7.36 4.81 4.78
N LEU A 41 -6.49 4.75 5.77
CA LEU A 41 -5.68 3.57 6.07
C LEU A 41 -6.62 2.39 6.35
N ASN A 42 -6.67 1.41 5.46
CA ASN A 42 -7.48 0.19 5.62
C ASN A 42 -6.86 -0.74 6.65
N GLY A 43 -5.58 -0.99 6.51
CA GLY A 43 -4.79 -1.80 7.40
C GLY A 43 -3.34 -1.82 6.97
N ALA A 44 -2.46 -2.30 7.84
CA ALA A 44 -1.04 -2.39 7.59
C ALA A 44 -0.42 -3.58 8.33
N GLY A 45 0.68 -4.09 7.80
CA GLY A 45 1.37 -5.21 8.41
C GLY A 45 2.83 -5.30 8.02
N LEU A 46 3.53 -6.18 8.73
CA LEU A 46 4.95 -6.42 8.59
C LEU A 46 5.21 -7.59 7.62
N ARG A 47 6.04 -7.36 6.63
CA ARG A 47 6.57 -8.41 5.76
C ARG A 47 7.84 -9.00 6.36
N LYS A 48 7.80 -10.29 6.67
CA LYS A 48 8.95 -11.05 7.14
C LYS A 48 9.45 -12.02 6.08
N ARG A 49 10.76 -12.21 6.00
CA ARG A 49 11.38 -13.28 5.23
C ARG A 49 12.37 -14.02 6.14
N LEU A 50 12.05 -15.26 6.46
CA LEU A 50 12.77 -16.03 7.50
C LEU A 50 12.71 -15.26 8.84
N LEU A 51 13.86 -14.87 9.38
CA LEU A 51 14.02 -14.15 10.64
C LEU A 51 14.14 -12.62 10.45
N PHE A 52 13.93 -12.12 9.25
CA PHE A 52 14.20 -10.72 8.94
C PHE A 52 12.91 -9.94 8.63
N ASP A 53 12.77 -8.80 9.26
CA ASP A 53 11.78 -7.79 8.92
C ASP A 53 12.26 -7.06 7.65
N VAL A 54 11.41 -7.08 6.61
CA VAL A 54 11.79 -6.59 5.28
C VAL A 54 11.20 -5.22 5.01
N TYR A 55 9.88 -5.09 5.22
CA TYR A 55 9.16 -3.84 5.05
C TYR A 55 7.83 -3.84 5.81
N VAL A 56 7.30 -2.68 6.09
CA VAL A 56 5.90 -2.47 6.46
C VAL A 56 5.12 -2.12 5.20
N ALA A 57 4.01 -2.82 4.95
CA ALA A 57 3.08 -2.46 3.87
C ALA A 57 1.76 -2.00 4.45
N SER A 58 1.23 -0.89 3.94
CA SER A 58 -0.07 -0.32 4.27
C SER A 58 -0.96 -0.24 3.04
N LEU A 59 -2.26 -0.45 3.24
CA LEU A 59 -3.29 -0.36 2.21
C LEU A 59 -4.20 0.82 2.54
N TYR A 60 -4.37 1.74 1.58
CA TYR A 60 -5.29 2.87 1.67
C TYR A 60 -6.42 2.70 0.66
N LEU A 61 -7.66 2.91 1.09
CA LEU A 61 -8.88 2.72 0.32
C LEU A 61 -9.87 3.88 0.54
N PRO A 62 -10.84 4.10 -0.36
CA PRO A 62 -11.89 5.11 -0.17
C PRO A 62 -12.72 4.92 1.11
N ALA A 63 -12.85 3.67 1.59
CA ALA A 63 -13.48 3.29 2.85
C ALA A 63 -12.86 2.00 3.36
N LYS A 64 -13.10 1.64 4.62
CA LYS A 64 -12.63 0.37 5.19
C LYS A 64 -13.30 -0.83 4.50
N ILE A 65 -12.49 -1.76 3.99
CA ILE A 65 -12.93 -2.97 3.28
C ILE A 65 -12.11 -4.16 3.79
N SER A 66 -12.77 -5.20 4.28
CA SER A 66 -12.11 -6.42 4.78
C SER A 66 -12.09 -7.58 3.77
N ALA A 67 -12.93 -7.53 2.72
CA ALA A 67 -12.98 -8.56 1.70
C ALA A 67 -12.02 -8.26 0.54
N ALA A 68 -11.04 -9.13 0.29
CA ALA A 68 -10.04 -8.94 -0.77
C ALA A 68 -10.68 -8.70 -2.16
N ALA A 69 -11.73 -9.44 -2.51
CA ALA A 69 -12.44 -9.25 -3.78
C ALA A 69 -13.04 -7.84 -3.94
N ALA A 70 -13.55 -7.25 -2.84
CA ALA A 70 -14.08 -5.89 -2.85
C ALA A 70 -12.96 -4.85 -2.94
N VAL A 71 -11.78 -5.11 -2.34
CA VAL A 71 -10.59 -4.27 -2.50
C VAL A 71 -10.14 -4.24 -3.96
N LEU A 72 -10.17 -5.37 -4.68
CA LEU A 72 -9.80 -5.43 -6.10
C LEU A 72 -10.74 -4.59 -7.00
N ALA A 73 -11.97 -4.36 -6.58
CA ALA A 73 -12.96 -3.53 -7.28
C ALA A 73 -12.94 -2.05 -6.86
N ALA A 74 -12.33 -1.72 -5.72
CA ALA A 74 -12.28 -0.35 -5.21
C ALA A 74 -11.27 0.50 -6.00
N GLU A 75 -11.62 1.76 -6.31
CA GLU A 75 -10.71 2.75 -6.92
C GLU A 75 -10.97 4.14 -6.35
N PRO A 76 -9.92 4.97 -6.20
CA PRO A 76 -8.50 4.62 -6.25
C PRO A 76 -8.06 3.81 -5.02
N ARG A 77 -6.91 3.16 -5.08
CA ARG A 77 -6.30 2.48 -3.96
C ARG A 77 -4.79 2.65 -3.99
N ARG A 78 -4.16 2.63 -2.80
CA ARG A 78 -2.70 2.72 -2.64
C ARG A 78 -2.18 1.58 -1.79
N VAL A 79 -1.11 0.97 -2.23
CA VAL A 79 -0.20 0.20 -1.39
C VAL A 79 1.04 1.05 -1.15
N GLU A 80 1.38 1.28 0.13
CA GLU A 80 2.58 2.01 0.51
C GLU A 80 3.50 1.06 1.28
N ILE A 81 4.77 1.05 0.90
CA ILE A 81 5.80 0.14 1.43
C ILE A 81 6.89 0.99 2.04
N HIS A 82 7.16 0.79 3.34
CA HIS A 82 8.29 1.38 4.05
C HIS A 82 9.36 0.32 4.27
N MET A 83 10.52 0.50 3.67
CA MET A 83 11.62 -0.46 3.76
C MET A 83 12.28 -0.42 5.14
N LEU A 84 12.40 -1.58 5.79
CA LEU A 84 13.09 -1.74 7.07
C LEU A 84 14.54 -2.19 6.91
N ARG A 85 14.93 -2.50 5.68
CA ARG A 85 16.29 -2.95 5.37
C ARG A 85 16.61 -2.79 3.89
N LYS A 86 17.90 -3.00 3.58
CA LYS A 86 18.39 -3.04 2.20
C LYS A 86 17.88 -4.30 1.49
N VAL A 87 17.30 -4.10 0.29
CA VAL A 87 16.88 -5.17 -0.64
C VAL A 87 17.41 -4.85 -2.02
N GLY A 88 18.00 -5.85 -2.70
CA GLY A 88 18.46 -5.69 -4.09
C GLY A 88 17.31 -5.70 -5.08
N ALA A 89 17.50 -5.07 -6.25
CA ALA A 89 16.51 -5.07 -7.32
C ALA A 89 16.14 -6.51 -7.74
N ASP A 90 17.12 -7.38 -7.86
CA ASP A 90 16.91 -8.78 -8.28
C ASP A 90 16.06 -9.55 -7.27
N ASP A 91 16.37 -9.42 -5.96
CA ASP A 91 15.59 -10.05 -4.89
C ASP A 91 14.14 -9.53 -4.86
N PHE A 92 13.95 -8.22 -5.12
CA PHE A 92 12.62 -7.60 -5.15
C PHE A 92 11.83 -8.08 -6.35
N LEU A 93 12.45 -8.13 -7.55
CA LEU A 93 11.85 -8.63 -8.78
C LEU A 93 11.49 -10.11 -8.68
N GLU A 94 12.36 -10.93 -8.13
CA GLU A 94 12.09 -12.35 -7.91
C GLU A 94 10.88 -12.54 -6.98
N ALA A 95 10.85 -11.84 -5.84
CA ALA A 95 9.73 -11.93 -4.90
C ALA A 95 8.39 -11.49 -5.53
N LEU A 96 8.41 -10.42 -6.33
CA LEU A 96 7.24 -9.93 -7.05
C LEU A 96 6.75 -10.94 -8.09
N LYS A 97 7.68 -11.48 -8.89
CA LYS A 97 7.40 -12.49 -9.90
C LYS A 97 6.76 -13.74 -9.30
N ASN A 98 7.36 -14.26 -8.23
CA ASN A 98 6.84 -15.41 -7.50
C ASN A 98 5.43 -15.13 -6.94
N GLY A 99 5.17 -13.93 -6.42
CA GLY A 99 3.86 -13.53 -5.92
C GLY A 99 2.78 -13.47 -7.03
N ILE A 100 3.14 -13.00 -8.21
CA ILE A 100 2.24 -12.97 -9.38
C ILE A 100 2.04 -14.40 -9.91
N GLU A 101 3.09 -15.20 -10.05
CA GLU A 101 3.01 -16.58 -10.53
C GLU A 101 2.14 -17.47 -9.65
N ALA A 102 2.16 -17.24 -8.35
CA ALA A 102 1.32 -17.98 -7.41
C ALA A 102 -0.18 -17.68 -7.55
N ASN A 103 -0.55 -16.54 -8.17
CA ASN A 103 -1.94 -16.05 -8.22
C ASN A 103 -2.48 -15.85 -9.65
N ALA A 104 -1.69 -16.07 -10.67
CA ALA A 104 -2.07 -15.85 -12.08
C ALA A 104 -1.78 -17.09 -12.93
N SER A 105 -2.71 -17.44 -13.81
CA SER A 105 -2.52 -18.47 -14.82
C SER A 105 -1.43 -18.08 -15.83
N GLN A 106 -0.92 -19.04 -16.59
CA GLN A 106 0.07 -18.75 -17.65
C GLN A 106 -0.46 -17.71 -18.66
N THR A 107 -1.70 -17.85 -19.10
CA THR A 107 -2.35 -16.91 -20.04
C THR A 107 -2.39 -15.49 -19.48
N GLU A 108 -2.72 -15.32 -18.20
CA GLU A 108 -2.73 -14.00 -17.54
C GLU A 108 -1.33 -13.43 -17.44
N ARG A 109 -0.34 -14.24 -17.10
CA ARG A 109 1.07 -13.80 -17.06
C ARG A 109 1.57 -13.35 -18.43
N ASP A 110 1.25 -14.10 -19.47
CA ASP A 110 1.63 -13.75 -20.86
C ASP A 110 0.98 -12.42 -21.28
N ALA A 111 -0.28 -12.20 -20.91
CA ALA A 111 -1.00 -10.97 -21.22
C ALA A 111 -0.42 -9.70 -20.56
N ILE A 112 0.23 -9.82 -19.40
CA ILE A 112 0.83 -8.69 -18.66
C ILE A 112 2.35 -8.60 -18.83
N GLN A 113 2.97 -9.44 -19.66
CA GLN A 113 4.42 -9.47 -19.85
C GLN A 113 5.04 -8.12 -20.26
N PRO A 114 4.42 -7.31 -21.14
CA PRO A 114 4.95 -5.97 -21.44
C PRO A 114 5.02 -5.06 -20.21
N GLN A 115 3.96 -5.04 -19.39
CA GLN A 115 3.86 -4.26 -18.17
C GLN A 115 4.88 -4.72 -17.11
N MET A 116 5.05 -6.04 -16.96
CA MET A 116 6.07 -6.61 -16.07
C MET A 116 7.48 -6.21 -16.51
N SER A 117 7.74 -6.18 -17.81
CA SER A 117 9.03 -5.76 -18.37
C SER A 117 9.30 -4.26 -18.11
N GLU A 118 8.27 -3.42 -18.20
CA GLU A 118 8.38 -2.00 -17.86
C GLU A 118 8.66 -1.80 -16.37
N LEU A 119 7.91 -2.46 -15.50
CA LEU A 119 8.14 -2.40 -14.04
C LEU A 119 9.54 -2.90 -13.68
N ALA A 120 10.01 -3.98 -14.31
CA ALA A 120 11.34 -4.53 -14.07
C ALA A 120 12.45 -3.52 -14.41
N LYS A 121 12.33 -2.76 -15.50
CA LYS A 121 13.28 -1.69 -15.86
C LYS A 121 13.35 -0.63 -14.77
N VAL A 122 12.20 -0.22 -14.22
CA VAL A 122 12.11 0.78 -13.14
C VAL A 122 12.78 0.25 -11.87
N ILE A 123 12.45 -0.97 -11.44
CA ILE A 123 13.06 -1.58 -10.24
C ILE A 123 14.57 -1.73 -10.40
N THR A 124 15.04 -2.16 -11.57
CA THR A 124 16.48 -2.25 -11.89
C THR A 124 17.15 -0.88 -11.85
N ALA A 125 16.49 0.17 -12.36
CA ALA A 125 17.01 1.54 -12.33
C ALA A 125 17.07 2.12 -10.90
N ILE A 126 16.16 1.75 -10.01
CA ILE A 126 16.20 2.08 -8.57
C ILE A 126 17.39 1.36 -7.92
N GLY A 127 17.66 0.12 -8.31
CA GLY A 127 18.77 -0.68 -7.82
C GLY A 127 18.51 -1.26 -6.44
N LYS A 128 19.24 -0.79 -5.42
CA LYS A 128 19.12 -1.28 -4.04
C LYS A 128 18.36 -0.28 -3.20
N THR A 129 17.28 -0.73 -2.56
CA THR A 129 16.62 0.02 -1.50
C THR A 129 17.47 0.00 -0.22
N LYS A 130 17.17 0.89 0.70
CA LYS A 130 17.76 0.96 2.05
C LYS A 130 16.64 1.15 3.07
N GLU A 131 16.96 1.01 4.33
CA GLU A 131 16.06 1.34 5.43
C GLU A 131 15.60 2.81 5.32
N GLY A 132 14.30 3.03 5.54
CA GLY A 132 13.63 4.33 5.43
C GLY A 132 13.19 4.71 4.02
N ASP A 133 13.56 3.96 2.96
CA ASP A 133 13.02 4.20 1.62
C ASP A 133 11.53 3.85 1.57
N THR A 134 10.78 4.64 0.79
CA THR A 134 9.34 4.46 0.59
C THR A 134 9.02 4.17 -0.87
N ILE A 135 8.19 3.17 -1.11
CA ILE A 135 7.62 2.84 -2.42
C ILE A 135 6.12 2.99 -2.31
N THR A 136 5.49 3.78 -3.18
CA THR A 136 4.04 3.80 -3.30
C THR A 136 3.61 3.21 -4.64
N VAL A 137 2.53 2.45 -4.60
CA VAL A 137 1.88 1.87 -5.77
C VAL A 137 0.43 2.30 -5.76
N ASP A 138 0.07 3.26 -6.61
CA ASP A 138 -1.27 3.77 -6.76
C ASP A 138 -1.97 3.11 -7.94
N PHE A 139 -3.18 2.62 -7.71
CA PHE A 139 -4.04 2.03 -8.73
C PHE A 139 -5.18 2.99 -9.01
N VAL A 140 -5.18 3.59 -10.20
CA VAL A 140 -6.11 4.66 -10.59
C VAL A 140 -6.46 4.57 -12.08
N GLY A 141 -7.75 4.49 -12.39
CA GLY A 141 -8.23 4.52 -13.78
C GLY A 141 -7.59 3.46 -14.66
N GLY A 142 -7.49 2.22 -14.16
CA GLY A 142 -6.86 1.12 -14.89
C GLY A 142 -5.34 1.24 -15.06
N SER A 143 -4.68 2.19 -14.38
CA SER A 143 -3.22 2.37 -14.41
C SER A 143 -2.59 2.14 -13.04
N THR A 144 -1.35 1.66 -13.04
CA THR A 144 -0.47 1.54 -11.88
C THR A 144 0.57 2.65 -11.93
N LEU A 145 0.57 3.53 -10.92
CA LEU A 145 1.58 4.57 -10.74
C LEU A 145 2.56 4.12 -9.66
N VAL A 146 3.84 4.07 -9.98
CA VAL A 146 4.91 3.71 -9.03
C VAL A 146 5.72 4.94 -8.68
N THR A 147 5.85 5.20 -7.38
CA THR A 147 6.65 6.29 -6.83
C THR A 147 7.73 5.73 -5.91
N PHE A 148 8.91 6.28 -5.94
CA PHE A 148 10.02 5.94 -5.04
C PHE A 148 10.51 7.21 -4.34
N ASN A 149 10.46 7.24 -3.02
CA ASN A 149 10.82 8.39 -2.20
C ASN A 149 10.14 9.70 -2.66
N GLY A 150 8.84 9.63 -2.95
CA GLY A 150 8.05 10.77 -3.40
C GLY A 150 8.22 11.16 -4.88
N LEU A 151 9.09 10.49 -5.63
CA LEU A 151 9.33 10.77 -7.05
C LEU A 151 8.65 9.73 -7.93
N GLU A 152 7.77 10.15 -8.82
CA GLU A 152 7.13 9.29 -9.82
C GLU A 152 8.21 8.63 -10.70
N LYS A 153 8.13 7.32 -10.86
CA LYS A 153 9.07 6.52 -11.66
C LYS A 153 8.45 6.02 -12.95
N THR A 154 7.19 5.58 -12.88
CA THR A 154 6.45 5.13 -14.06
C THR A 154 4.95 5.13 -13.80
N ARG A 155 4.20 5.16 -14.91
CA ARG A 155 2.75 4.94 -14.96
C ARG A 155 2.46 3.89 -16.02
N ILE A 156 2.06 2.71 -15.57
CA ILE A 156 1.83 1.52 -16.40
C ILE A 156 0.33 1.31 -16.54
N ALA A 157 -0.19 1.34 -17.77
CA ALA A 157 -1.59 1.07 -18.05
C ALA A 157 -1.87 -0.44 -18.11
N GLY A 158 -3.04 -0.88 -17.64
CA GLY A 158 -3.50 -2.26 -17.74
C GLY A 158 -4.21 -2.76 -16.49
N GLU A 159 -5.53 -2.94 -16.59
CA GLU A 159 -6.34 -3.44 -15.45
C GLU A 159 -5.92 -4.85 -15.00
N GLN A 160 -5.58 -5.72 -15.94
CA GLN A 160 -5.09 -7.07 -15.64
C GLN A 160 -3.77 -7.01 -14.86
N PHE A 161 -2.88 -6.10 -15.24
CA PHE A 161 -1.63 -5.86 -14.53
C PHE A 161 -1.87 -5.31 -13.12
N ASN A 162 -2.77 -4.33 -12.95
CA ASN A 162 -3.16 -3.80 -11.64
C ASN A 162 -3.63 -4.91 -10.71
N ARG A 163 -4.50 -5.79 -11.22
CA ARG A 163 -5.04 -6.93 -10.47
C ARG A 163 -3.96 -7.94 -10.10
N ALA A 164 -3.12 -8.33 -11.06
CA ALA A 164 -2.04 -9.29 -10.86
C ALA A 164 -1.03 -8.79 -9.82
N LEU A 165 -0.67 -7.50 -9.89
CA LEU A 165 0.25 -6.88 -8.95
C LEU A 165 -0.32 -6.84 -7.53
N LEU A 166 -1.58 -6.43 -7.37
CA LEU A 166 -2.22 -6.37 -6.06
C LEU A 166 -2.44 -7.76 -5.46
N ASN A 167 -2.70 -8.77 -6.29
CA ASN A 167 -2.87 -10.16 -5.87
C ASN A 167 -1.59 -10.78 -5.27
N ALA A 168 -0.41 -10.21 -5.52
CA ALA A 168 0.79 -10.64 -4.82
C ALA A 168 0.64 -10.49 -3.29
N TRP A 169 -0.09 -9.48 -2.82
CA TRP A 169 -0.39 -9.27 -1.39
C TRP A 169 -1.74 -9.82 -0.97
N LEU A 170 -2.77 -9.69 -1.80
CA LEU A 170 -4.18 -9.92 -1.41
C LEU A 170 -4.83 -11.13 -2.09
N GLY A 171 -4.15 -11.80 -3.00
CA GLY A 171 -4.63 -12.99 -3.71
C GLY A 171 -4.77 -14.23 -2.81
N ASP A 172 -5.17 -15.35 -3.39
CA ASP A 172 -5.38 -16.61 -2.66
C ASP A 172 -4.06 -17.19 -2.12
N HIS A 173 -2.95 -16.94 -2.83
CA HIS A 173 -1.60 -17.32 -2.44
C HIS A 173 -0.73 -16.07 -2.21
N PRO A 174 -1.00 -15.29 -1.13
CA PRO A 174 -0.29 -14.05 -0.87
C PRO A 174 1.17 -14.32 -0.49
N VAL A 175 2.04 -13.34 -0.70
CA VAL A 175 3.45 -13.42 -0.27
C VAL A 175 3.59 -13.74 1.23
N GLN A 176 2.57 -13.38 2.03
CA GLN A 176 2.50 -13.71 3.46
C GLN A 176 1.05 -13.56 3.96
N SER A 177 0.49 -14.62 4.56
CA SER A 177 -0.92 -14.65 5.00
C SER A 177 -1.21 -13.64 6.11
N ASP A 178 -0.31 -13.50 7.09
CA ASP A 178 -0.50 -12.53 8.19
C ASP A 178 -0.46 -11.09 7.67
N LEU A 179 0.39 -10.79 6.68
CA LEU A 179 0.43 -9.48 6.04
C LEU A 179 -0.88 -9.18 5.30
N LYS A 180 -1.41 -10.13 4.52
CA LYS A 180 -2.71 -10.00 3.86
C LYS A 180 -3.80 -9.70 4.88
N LYS A 181 -3.87 -10.49 5.97
CA LYS A 181 -4.86 -10.31 7.04
C LYS A 181 -4.77 -8.91 7.64
N ALA A 182 -3.56 -8.46 7.99
CA ALA A 182 -3.33 -7.14 8.56
C ALA A 182 -3.69 -6.00 7.59
N MET A 183 -3.36 -6.10 6.30
CA MET A 183 -3.75 -5.12 5.27
C MET A 183 -5.26 -5.04 5.08
N LEU A 184 -5.99 -6.13 5.33
CA LEU A 184 -7.46 -6.20 5.28
C LEU A 184 -8.13 -5.78 6.60
N GLY A 185 -7.37 -5.28 7.59
CA GLY A 185 -7.90 -4.74 8.85
C GLY A 185 -8.19 -5.79 9.92
N GLY A 186 -7.58 -6.98 9.81
CA GLY A 186 -7.74 -8.11 10.74
C GLY A 186 -6.54 -8.30 11.67
#